data_d89707106f2a3ed2df92dde2437be59c
#
_entry.id   d89707106f2a3ed2df92dde2437be59c
#
_cell.length_a   1.000
_cell.length_b   1.000
_cell.length_c   1.000
_cell.angle_alpha   90.00
_cell.angle_beta   90.00
_cell.angle_gamma   90.00
#
_symmetry.space_group_name_H-M   'P 1'
#
loop_
_entity.id
_entity.type
_entity.pdbx_description
1 polymer ?
#
loop_
_entity_poly.entity_id
_entity_poly.type
_entity_poly.pdbx_seq_one_letter_code
_entity_poly.pdbx_strand_id
1 'polypeptide(L)'
;MREGEAVILTYSSATDKMMVFSAFIREGLESGDAVWYSYPDEESETVRAKLKEHGIDVEKYEKNGALYLESEIEGFMSNGKMDYNKAVVDGLNWWAESKRKGYKHIRDIEDVGDFSFVNGQWQKYITEYWLDPRWEDPNVSDWVKSREPVGVVYDPLLMEITAINVEHMTETQITEILKAFGEGNRTPARFIDLLKDTTLFSKSIGLDHEGLTGRKILLEFDPISDYEKAVHNLAKESTANVEPVFVFTSKTSSVYSCLAEESGIKFFLSSISTSIPKSTSENTVLIPANNMSLILDATNKVLENSGDANVCFVFDILSELLTSVGQEKTYLFLQHALEMLSSKKTTALFLFNPSAHEPQVVSSLKNLFGNQLVYGKNGLDVVKTS
;
A
#
# COMPACT_ATOMS: atom_id res chain seq x y z
N MET A 1 2.20 -8.40 -18.70
CA MET A 1 3.63 -8.84 -18.77
C MET A 1 3.94 -9.31 -20.18
N ARG A 2 5.20 -9.35 -20.55
CA ARG A 2 5.65 -9.90 -21.84
C ARG A 2 6.10 -11.34 -21.66
N GLU A 3 6.07 -12.10 -22.75
CA GLU A 3 6.64 -13.45 -22.78
C GLU A 3 8.12 -13.43 -22.37
N GLY A 4 8.52 -14.34 -21.50
CA GLY A 4 9.87 -14.42 -20.95
C GLY A 4 10.20 -13.35 -19.89
N GLU A 5 9.22 -12.56 -19.43
CA GLU A 5 9.45 -11.53 -18.41
C GLU A 5 9.27 -12.12 -17.00
N ALA A 6 10.29 -11.95 -16.16
CA ALA A 6 10.20 -12.16 -14.73
C ALA A 6 10.03 -10.83 -14.01
N VAL A 7 9.20 -10.80 -12.98
CA VAL A 7 8.90 -9.61 -12.19
C VAL A 7 9.04 -9.93 -10.71
N ILE A 8 9.77 -9.09 -9.99
CA ILE A 8 9.77 -9.11 -8.52
C ILE A 8 8.80 -8.04 -8.04
N LEU A 9 7.83 -8.47 -7.25
CA LEU A 9 6.76 -7.65 -6.73
C LEU A 9 6.88 -7.56 -5.21
N THR A 10 7.13 -6.36 -4.66
CA THR A 10 6.98 -6.16 -3.22
C THR A 10 5.61 -5.59 -2.90
N TYR A 11 5.00 -6.02 -1.81
CA TYR A 11 3.71 -5.55 -1.35
C TYR A 11 3.64 -5.49 0.19
N SER A 12 2.82 -4.59 0.71
CA SER A 12 2.48 -4.49 2.13
C SER A 12 0.97 -4.59 2.38
N SER A 13 0.17 -4.72 1.31
CA SER A 13 -1.28 -4.81 1.37
C SER A 13 -1.78 -6.04 0.62
N ALA A 14 -2.51 -6.92 1.31
CA ALA A 14 -3.16 -8.07 0.69
C ALA A 14 -4.13 -7.66 -0.42
N THR A 15 -4.79 -6.51 -0.29
CA THR A 15 -5.72 -5.99 -1.31
C THR A 15 -4.99 -5.63 -2.60
N ASP A 16 -3.87 -4.89 -2.51
CA ASP A 16 -3.10 -4.48 -3.69
C ASP A 16 -2.46 -5.70 -4.38
N LYS A 17 -1.92 -6.64 -3.58
CA LYS A 17 -1.45 -7.94 -4.08
C LYS A 17 -2.54 -8.63 -4.91
N MET A 18 -3.73 -8.80 -4.33
CA MET A 18 -4.81 -9.51 -5.00
C MET A 18 -5.34 -8.80 -6.25
N MET A 19 -5.29 -7.48 -6.32
CA MET A 19 -5.62 -6.75 -7.56
C MET A 19 -4.67 -7.13 -8.70
N VAL A 20 -3.37 -7.21 -8.44
CA VAL A 20 -2.37 -7.58 -9.46
C VAL A 20 -2.49 -9.05 -9.82
N PHE A 21 -2.54 -9.93 -8.82
CA PHE A 21 -2.59 -11.37 -9.05
C PHE A 21 -3.85 -11.78 -9.79
N SER A 22 -5.02 -11.30 -9.36
CA SER A 22 -6.27 -11.64 -10.03
C SER A 22 -6.33 -11.14 -11.47
N ALA A 23 -5.77 -9.97 -11.76
CA ALA A 23 -5.66 -9.47 -13.12
C ALA A 23 -4.74 -10.34 -13.99
N PHE A 24 -3.56 -10.71 -13.46
CA PHE A 24 -2.60 -11.55 -14.16
C PHE A 24 -3.13 -12.97 -14.41
N ILE A 25 -3.75 -13.58 -13.38
CA ILE A 25 -4.37 -14.90 -13.47
C ILE A 25 -5.52 -14.88 -14.49
N ARG A 26 -6.44 -13.93 -14.38
CA ARG A 26 -7.61 -13.83 -15.26
C ARG A 26 -7.20 -13.66 -16.71
N GLU A 27 -6.30 -12.72 -16.98
CA GLU A 27 -5.78 -12.49 -18.33
C GLU A 27 -5.18 -13.77 -18.92
N GLY A 28 -4.39 -14.51 -18.12
CA GLY A 28 -3.80 -15.78 -18.56
C GLY A 28 -4.85 -16.82 -18.88
N LEU A 29 -5.75 -17.09 -17.97
CA LEU A 29 -6.80 -18.10 -18.14
C LEU A 29 -7.73 -17.79 -19.32
N GLU A 30 -8.08 -16.53 -19.53
CA GLU A 30 -8.89 -16.07 -20.66
C GLU A 30 -8.12 -16.17 -22.00
N SER A 31 -6.81 -16.00 -21.98
CA SER A 31 -5.93 -16.12 -23.14
C SER A 31 -5.61 -17.58 -23.52
N GLY A 32 -5.96 -18.54 -22.66
CA GLY A 32 -5.68 -19.95 -22.85
C GLY A 32 -4.29 -20.39 -22.38
N ASP A 33 -3.74 -19.67 -21.39
CA ASP A 33 -2.51 -20.01 -20.70
C ASP A 33 -2.78 -20.98 -19.53
N ALA A 34 -1.74 -21.68 -19.07
CA ALA A 34 -1.75 -22.35 -17.77
C ALA A 34 -1.16 -21.42 -16.71
N VAL A 35 -1.77 -21.40 -15.53
CA VAL A 35 -1.37 -20.55 -14.41
C VAL A 35 -1.08 -21.40 -13.19
N TRP A 36 0.10 -21.24 -12.63
CA TRP A 36 0.45 -21.72 -11.29
C TRP A 36 0.46 -20.53 -10.33
N TYR A 37 -0.15 -20.68 -9.18
CA TYR A 37 -0.08 -19.73 -8.10
C TYR A 37 0.29 -20.45 -6.80
N SER A 38 1.52 -20.25 -6.35
CA SER A 38 2.01 -20.63 -5.03
C SER A 38 1.75 -19.52 -4.04
N TYR A 39 1.16 -19.86 -2.89
CA TYR A 39 0.81 -18.91 -1.83
C TYR A 39 1.49 -19.30 -0.50
N PRO A 40 1.81 -18.33 0.40
CA PRO A 40 2.62 -18.62 1.58
C PRO A 40 1.85 -19.48 2.61
N ASP A 41 1.33 -18.90 3.65
CA ASP A 41 0.73 -19.62 4.78
C ASP A 41 -0.77 -19.27 4.92
N GLU A 42 -1.54 -19.55 3.85
CA GLU A 42 -2.98 -19.33 3.85
C GLU A 42 -3.72 -20.66 3.68
N GLU A 43 -4.92 -20.74 4.27
CA GLU A 43 -5.81 -21.87 4.00
C GLU A 43 -6.23 -21.86 2.52
N SER A 44 -6.06 -22.99 1.86
CA SER A 44 -6.35 -23.16 0.43
C SER A 44 -7.75 -22.67 0.02
N GLU A 45 -8.76 -22.90 0.86
CA GLU A 45 -10.13 -22.41 0.63
C GLU A 45 -10.25 -20.89 0.72
N THR A 46 -9.44 -20.25 1.56
CA THR A 46 -9.37 -18.78 1.65
C THR A 46 -8.82 -18.18 0.36
N VAL A 47 -7.76 -18.76 -0.19
CA VAL A 47 -7.18 -18.32 -1.47
C VAL A 47 -8.20 -18.49 -2.60
N ARG A 48 -8.90 -19.64 -2.68
CA ARG A 48 -9.97 -19.86 -3.67
C ARG A 48 -11.11 -18.85 -3.54
N ALA A 49 -11.53 -18.55 -2.31
CA ALA A 49 -12.57 -17.56 -2.06
C ALA A 49 -12.15 -16.17 -2.55
N LYS A 50 -10.94 -15.72 -2.23
CA LYS A 50 -10.38 -14.45 -2.69
C LYS A 50 -10.34 -14.36 -4.23
N LEU A 51 -9.89 -15.40 -4.91
CA LEU A 51 -9.86 -15.44 -6.37
C LEU A 51 -11.27 -15.36 -6.97
N LYS A 52 -12.26 -16.04 -6.37
CA LYS A 52 -13.68 -15.98 -6.78
C LYS A 52 -14.25 -14.57 -6.59
N GLU A 53 -13.96 -13.89 -5.47
CA GLU A 53 -14.37 -12.50 -5.22
C GLU A 53 -13.85 -11.54 -6.31
N HIS A 54 -12.70 -11.86 -6.90
CA HIS A 54 -12.10 -11.12 -8.01
C HIS A 54 -12.55 -11.63 -9.39
N GLY A 55 -13.60 -12.46 -9.46
CA GLY A 55 -14.26 -12.87 -10.70
C GLY A 55 -13.58 -14.02 -11.45
N ILE A 56 -12.74 -14.83 -10.78
CA ILE A 56 -12.11 -16.00 -11.38
C ILE A 56 -12.96 -17.23 -11.09
N ASP A 57 -13.35 -17.97 -12.13
CA ASP A 57 -14.04 -19.27 -12.00
C ASP A 57 -13.03 -20.37 -11.65
N VAL A 58 -12.63 -20.38 -10.37
CA VAL A 58 -11.59 -21.29 -9.85
C VAL A 58 -11.92 -22.75 -10.13
N GLU A 59 -13.17 -23.17 -9.88
CA GLU A 59 -13.60 -24.57 -10.07
C GLU A 59 -13.48 -25.06 -11.52
N LYS A 60 -13.85 -24.19 -12.45
CA LYS A 60 -13.72 -24.48 -13.89
C LYS A 60 -12.26 -24.66 -14.28
N TYR A 61 -11.38 -23.77 -13.84
CA TYR A 61 -10.00 -23.74 -14.30
C TYR A 61 -9.12 -24.76 -13.56
N GLU A 62 -9.39 -25.09 -12.32
CA GLU A 62 -8.75 -26.23 -11.64
C GLU A 62 -9.17 -27.55 -12.27
N LYS A 63 -10.48 -27.72 -12.58
CA LYS A 63 -11.00 -28.95 -13.19
C LYS A 63 -10.37 -29.26 -14.56
N ASN A 64 -10.11 -28.25 -15.38
CA ASN A 64 -9.49 -28.44 -16.69
C ASN A 64 -7.95 -28.39 -16.62
N GLY A 65 -7.38 -28.10 -15.46
CA GLY A 65 -5.94 -28.04 -15.21
C GLY A 65 -5.25 -26.81 -15.78
N ALA A 66 -6.00 -25.73 -16.06
CA ALA A 66 -5.45 -24.45 -16.45
C ALA A 66 -4.99 -23.61 -15.25
N LEU A 67 -5.59 -23.83 -14.07
CA LEU A 67 -5.17 -23.20 -12.82
C LEU A 67 -4.68 -24.27 -11.85
N TYR A 68 -3.52 -24.05 -11.27
CA TYR A 68 -2.95 -24.85 -10.22
C TYR A 68 -2.63 -23.97 -9.01
N LEU A 69 -3.11 -24.36 -7.84
CA LEU A 69 -2.95 -23.65 -6.58
C LEU A 69 -2.22 -24.53 -5.59
N GLU A 70 -1.11 -24.07 -5.05
CA GLU A 70 -0.30 -24.82 -4.10
C GLU A 70 0.19 -23.90 -2.98
N SER A 71 0.32 -24.41 -1.76
CA SER A 71 1.00 -23.65 -0.72
C SER A 71 2.53 -23.81 -0.84
N GLU A 72 3.26 -22.74 -0.52
CA GLU A 72 4.73 -22.77 -0.47
C GLU A 72 5.25 -23.86 0.50
N ILE A 73 4.51 -24.11 1.58
CA ILE A 73 4.85 -25.18 2.54
C ILE A 73 4.74 -26.54 1.88
N GLU A 74 3.70 -26.81 1.12
CA GLU A 74 3.52 -28.09 0.42
C GLU A 74 4.51 -28.26 -0.74
N GLY A 75 4.75 -27.19 -1.49
CA GLY A 75 5.68 -27.17 -2.63
C GLY A 75 7.14 -27.34 -2.22
N PHE A 76 7.57 -26.58 -1.22
CA PHE A 76 9.00 -26.47 -0.87
C PHE A 76 9.42 -27.25 0.37
N MET A 77 8.50 -27.77 1.20
CA MET A 77 8.84 -28.43 2.44
C MET A 77 8.60 -29.95 2.39
N SER A 78 9.57 -30.70 2.89
CA SER A 78 9.45 -32.13 3.10
C SER A 78 9.96 -32.46 4.53
N ASN A 79 9.09 -33.05 5.34
CA ASN A 79 9.41 -33.40 6.75
C ASN A 79 9.96 -32.21 7.58
N GLY A 80 9.38 -31.01 7.38
CA GLY A 80 9.77 -29.76 8.06
C GLY A 80 11.12 -29.19 7.62
N LYS A 81 11.64 -29.62 6.48
CA LYS A 81 12.86 -29.09 5.86
C LYS A 81 12.60 -28.71 4.42
N MET A 82 13.30 -27.71 3.95
CA MET A 82 13.25 -27.33 2.54
C MET A 82 13.83 -28.45 1.65
N ASP A 83 13.06 -28.81 0.64
CA ASP A 83 13.40 -29.80 -0.37
C ASP A 83 13.41 -29.17 -1.78
N TYR A 84 14.51 -28.54 -2.10
CA TYR A 84 14.68 -27.86 -3.40
C TYR A 84 14.57 -28.80 -4.60
N ASN A 85 14.97 -30.07 -4.44
CA ASN A 85 14.87 -31.05 -5.53
C ASN A 85 13.40 -31.36 -5.82
N LYS A 86 12.57 -31.47 -4.77
CA LYS A 86 11.13 -31.68 -4.93
C LYS A 86 10.50 -30.52 -5.67
N ALA A 87 10.72 -29.28 -5.22
CA ALA A 87 10.15 -28.08 -5.83
C ALA A 87 10.52 -27.95 -7.32
N VAL A 88 11.80 -28.16 -7.66
CA VAL A 88 12.27 -28.14 -9.05
C VAL A 88 11.58 -29.22 -9.89
N VAL A 89 11.51 -30.46 -9.39
CA VAL A 89 10.92 -31.60 -10.14
C VAL A 89 9.41 -31.38 -10.32
N ASP A 90 8.70 -30.93 -9.31
CA ASP A 90 7.26 -30.70 -9.37
C ASP A 90 6.94 -29.58 -10.35
N GLY A 91 7.67 -28.47 -10.33
CA GLY A 91 7.52 -27.37 -11.28
C GLY A 91 7.76 -27.82 -12.73
N LEU A 92 8.85 -28.53 -12.99
CA LEU A 92 9.16 -29.02 -14.34
C LEU A 92 8.12 -30.04 -14.85
N ASN A 93 7.61 -30.90 -13.98
CA ASN A 93 6.56 -31.87 -14.34
C ASN A 93 5.27 -31.13 -14.71
N TRP A 94 4.88 -30.13 -13.95
CA TRP A 94 3.69 -29.34 -14.22
C TRP A 94 3.81 -28.58 -15.56
N TRP A 95 4.98 -28.01 -15.86
CA TRP A 95 5.24 -27.36 -17.14
C TRP A 95 5.11 -28.30 -18.32
N ALA A 96 5.73 -29.46 -18.22
CA ALA A 96 5.65 -30.48 -19.27
C ALA A 96 4.21 -30.95 -19.50
N GLU A 97 3.45 -31.14 -18.42
CA GLU A 97 2.02 -31.48 -18.47
C GLU A 97 1.20 -30.40 -19.14
N SER A 98 1.41 -29.15 -18.75
CA SER A 98 0.70 -27.97 -19.30
C SER A 98 0.94 -27.85 -20.81
N LYS A 99 2.17 -28.04 -21.27
CA LYS A 99 2.49 -28.07 -22.71
C LYS A 99 1.83 -29.22 -23.44
N ARG A 100 1.80 -30.43 -22.85
CA ARG A 100 1.09 -31.58 -23.45
C ARG A 100 -0.41 -31.34 -23.58
N LYS A 101 -1.01 -30.58 -22.65
CA LYS A 101 -2.41 -30.14 -22.71
C LYS A 101 -2.68 -29.06 -23.76
N GLY A 102 -1.63 -28.48 -24.34
CA GLY A 102 -1.71 -27.49 -25.42
C GLY A 102 -1.96 -26.07 -24.96
N TYR A 103 -1.63 -25.74 -23.69
CA TYR A 103 -1.64 -24.35 -23.22
C TYR A 103 -0.60 -23.53 -23.97
N LYS A 104 -0.96 -22.28 -24.31
CA LYS A 104 -0.11 -21.38 -25.10
C LYS A 104 1.16 -20.97 -24.39
N HIS A 105 0.98 -20.47 -23.18
CA HIS A 105 2.04 -19.98 -22.32
C HIS A 105 1.84 -20.51 -20.92
N ILE A 106 2.83 -20.30 -20.09
CA ILE A 106 2.83 -20.64 -18.68
C ILE A 106 3.02 -19.35 -17.89
N ARG A 107 2.14 -19.15 -16.94
CA ARG A 107 2.23 -18.04 -15.98
C ARG A 107 2.47 -18.61 -14.59
N ASP A 108 3.42 -18.06 -13.90
CA ASP A 108 3.80 -18.46 -12.56
C ASP A 108 3.71 -17.28 -11.59
N ILE A 109 3.12 -17.51 -10.43
CA ILE A 109 3.13 -16.56 -9.30
C ILE A 109 3.68 -17.32 -8.11
N GLU A 110 4.87 -16.95 -7.68
CA GLU A 110 5.49 -17.42 -6.46
C GLU A 110 5.33 -16.32 -5.38
N ASP A 111 4.31 -16.46 -4.54
CA ASP A 111 4.09 -15.55 -3.41
C ASP A 111 4.77 -16.12 -2.17
N VAL A 112 5.99 -15.68 -1.93
CA VAL A 112 6.80 -16.13 -0.79
C VAL A 112 6.43 -15.44 0.53
N GLY A 113 5.43 -14.57 0.53
CA GLY A 113 5.03 -13.83 1.71
C GLY A 113 6.19 -13.06 2.35
N ASP A 114 6.33 -13.15 3.65
CA ASP A 114 7.44 -12.59 4.44
C ASP A 114 8.55 -13.61 4.73
N PHE A 115 8.60 -14.69 3.98
CA PHE A 115 9.49 -15.84 4.17
C PHE A 115 9.31 -16.60 5.50
N SER A 116 8.20 -16.41 6.21
CA SER A 116 7.97 -17.08 7.50
C SER A 116 7.92 -18.62 7.37
N PHE A 117 7.48 -19.15 6.22
CA PHE A 117 7.46 -20.58 5.95
C PHE A 117 8.85 -21.24 5.97
N VAL A 118 9.92 -20.48 5.73
CA VAL A 118 11.31 -20.98 5.80
C VAL A 118 11.93 -20.83 7.20
N ASN A 119 11.15 -20.48 8.23
CA ASN A 119 11.60 -20.37 9.62
C ASN A 119 12.85 -19.49 9.80
N GLY A 120 12.89 -18.34 9.15
CA GLY A 120 14.02 -17.39 9.17
C GLY A 120 15.23 -17.79 8.30
N GLN A 121 15.13 -18.89 7.54
CA GLN A 121 16.20 -19.32 6.61
C GLN A 121 16.00 -18.78 5.19
N TRP A 122 15.33 -17.65 5.04
CA TRP A 122 15.02 -17.05 3.74
C TRP A 122 16.27 -16.83 2.87
N GLN A 123 17.41 -16.45 3.49
CA GLN A 123 18.67 -16.26 2.77
C GLN A 123 19.19 -17.57 2.17
N LYS A 124 19.01 -18.67 2.89
CA LYS A 124 19.36 -20.00 2.41
C LYS A 124 18.42 -20.42 1.26
N TYR A 125 17.13 -20.15 1.38
CA TYR A 125 16.13 -20.39 0.34
C TYR A 125 16.50 -19.65 -0.96
N ILE A 126 16.78 -18.36 -0.89
CA ILE A 126 17.20 -17.58 -2.06
C ILE A 126 18.48 -18.16 -2.67
N THR A 127 19.49 -18.48 -1.83
CA THR A 127 20.78 -18.96 -2.32
C THR A 127 20.70 -20.37 -2.92
N GLU A 128 19.97 -21.28 -2.31
CA GLU A 128 19.93 -22.69 -2.70
C GLU A 128 18.84 -23.00 -3.74
N TYR A 129 17.81 -22.21 -3.83
CA TYR A 129 16.73 -22.37 -4.79
C TYR A 129 16.82 -21.35 -5.94
N TRP A 130 16.71 -20.07 -5.63
CA TRP A 130 16.67 -19.01 -6.64
C TRP A 130 17.98 -18.79 -7.38
N LEU A 131 19.11 -18.91 -6.69
CA LEU A 131 20.43 -18.78 -7.27
C LEU A 131 21.05 -20.16 -7.59
N ASP A 132 20.24 -21.21 -7.60
CA ASP A 132 20.72 -22.56 -7.89
C ASP A 132 21.29 -22.61 -9.32
N PRO A 133 22.62 -22.81 -9.46
CA PRO A 133 23.27 -22.84 -10.77
C PRO A 133 22.75 -23.98 -11.68
N ARG A 134 22.02 -24.95 -11.13
CA ARG A 134 21.39 -26.02 -11.93
C ARG A 134 20.35 -25.46 -12.90
N TRP A 135 19.70 -24.34 -12.62
CA TRP A 135 18.77 -23.70 -13.54
C TRP A 135 19.43 -23.19 -14.83
N GLU A 136 20.72 -22.89 -14.77
CA GLU A 136 21.51 -22.39 -15.90
C GLU A 136 22.44 -23.45 -16.50
N ASP A 137 22.62 -24.57 -15.81
CA ASP A 137 23.50 -25.64 -16.28
C ASP A 137 22.87 -26.35 -17.50
N PRO A 138 23.54 -26.34 -18.68
CA PRO A 138 23.09 -27.11 -19.83
C PRO A 138 22.87 -28.61 -19.54
N ASN A 139 23.57 -29.16 -18.53
CA ASN A 139 23.41 -30.53 -18.11
C ASN A 139 22.12 -30.79 -17.32
N VAL A 140 21.54 -29.81 -16.70
CA VAL A 140 20.16 -29.90 -16.15
C VAL A 140 19.19 -30.16 -17.27
N SER A 141 19.41 -29.58 -18.44
CA SER A 141 18.69 -29.90 -19.66
C SER A 141 18.73 -31.39 -19.99
N ASP A 142 19.89 -32.02 -19.88
CA ASP A 142 20.03 -33.45 -20.16
C ASP A 142 19.46 -34.30 -19.03
N TRP A 143 19.60 -33.88 -17.79
CA TRP A 143 18.96 -34.53 -16.63
C TRP A 143 17.45 -34.47 -16.70
N VAL A 144 16.90 -33.31 -17.05
CA VAL A 144 15.46 -33.10 -17.25
C VAL A 144 14.96 -33.91 -18.45
N LYS A 145 15.67 -33.86 -19.59
CA LYS A 145 15.34 -34.64 -20.79
C LYS A 145 15.42 -36.16 -20.58
N SER A 146 16.28 -36.62 -19.68
CA SER A 146 16.41 -38.03 -19.33
C SER A 146 15.24 -38.58 -18.52
N ARG A 147 14.39 -37.72 -17.96
CA ARG A 147 13.17 -38.07 -17.24
C ARG A 147 11.96 -37.82 -18.13
N GLU A 148 11.64 -38.78 -18.99
CA GLU A 148 10.40 -38.68 -19.74
C GLU A 148 9.18 -38.59 -18.77
N PRO A 149 8.27 -37.69 -18.99
CA PRO A 149 8.04 -36.86 -20.19
C PRO A 149 8.57 -35.42 -20.10
N VAL A 150 9.53 -35.14 -19.27
CA VAL A 150 10.00 -33.79 -18.95
C VAL A 150 10.99 -33.32 -20.02
N GLY A 151 10.52 -32.60 -21.01
CA GLY A 151 11.32 -32.06 -22.11
C GLY A 151 11.53 -30.56 -22.07
N VAL A 152 11.42 -29.93 -20.90
CA VAL A 152 11.52 -28.46 -20.81
C VAL A 152 12.43 -28.10 -19.66
N VAL A 153 13.44 -27.39 -19.97
CA VAL A 153 14.25 -26.72 -18.95
C VAL A 153 13.74 -25.32 -18.88
N TYR A 154 14.03 -24.37 -19.23
CA TYR A 154 13.53 -23.01 -19.14
C TYR A 154 12.66 -22.69 -20.35
N ASP A 155 11.45 -22.23 -20.14
CA ASP A 155 10.62 -21.78 -21.24
C ASP A 155 10.81 -20.26 -21.41
N PRO A 156 11.37 -19.79 -22.54
CA PRO A 156 11.50 -18.36 -22.80
C PRO A 156 10.14 -17.64 -22.90
N LEU A 157 9.05 -18.39 -22.89
CA LEU A 157 7.68 -17.85 -22.90
C LEU A 157 7.06 -17.78 -21.50
N LEU A 158 7.74 -18.28 -20.46
CA LEU A 158 7.30 -18.17 -19.07
C LEU A 158 7.17 -16.70 -18.67
N MET A 159 6.05 -16.38 -18.04
CA MET A 159 5.84 -15.12 -17.37
C MET A 159 5.77 -15.39 -15.87
N GLU A 160 6.65 -14.81 -15.11
CA GLU A 160 6.80 -15.10 -13.68
C GLU A 160 6.69 -13.85 -12.83
N ILE A 161 5.93 -13.96 -11.72
CA ILE A 161 5.87 -12.96 -10.66
C ILE A 161 6.36 -13.61 -9.37
N THR A 162 7.47 -13.13 -8.83
CA THR A 162 7.85 -13.43 -7.44
C THR A 162 7.38 -12.31 -6.54
N ALA A 163 6.50 -12.61 -5.60
CA ALA A 163 5.89 -11.61 -4.75
C ALA A 163 6.36 -11.74 -3.30
N ILE A 164 6.71 -10.62 -2.68
CA ILE A 164 7.32 -10.54 -1.36
C ILE A 164 6.50 -9.57 -0.50
N ASN A 165 6.01 -10.06 0.65
CA ASN A 165 5.39 -9.19 1.65
C ASN A 165 6.46 -8.51 2.48
N VAL A 166 6.53 -7.19 2.41
CA VAL A 166 7.54 -6.39 3.12
C VAL A 166 6.96 -5.59 4.29
N GLU A 167 5.68 -5.82 4.63
CA GLU A 167 4.95 -5.06 5.67
C GLU A 167 5.70 -5.00 7.02
N HIS A 168 6.32 -6.10 7.40
CA HIS A 168 7.04 -6.22 8.68
C HIS A 168 8.56 -6.29 8.53
N MET A 169 9.09 -5.97 7.35
CA MET A 169 10.52 -6.02 7.08
C MET A 169 11.19 -4.68 7.34
N THR A 170 12.41 -4.75 7.86
CA THR A 170 13.30 -3.59 7.96
C THR A 170 13.87 -3.21 6.59
N GLU A 171 14.27 -1.95 6.40
CA GLU A 171 14.94 -1.49 5.16
C GLU A 171 16.19 -2.31 4.83
N THR A 172 16.92 -2.76 5.84
CA THR A 172 18.10 -3.62 5.65
C THR A 172 17.70 -4.97 5.06
N GLN A 173 16.68 -5.63 5.62
CA GLN A 173 16.19 -6.90 5.10
C GLN A 173 15.68 -6.79 3.67
N ILE A 174 14.89 -5.74 3.37
CA ILE A 174 14.42 -5.47 2.00
C ILE A 174 15.61 -5.30 1.06
N THR A 175 16.60 -4.50 1.43
CA THR A 175 17.80 -4.26 0.62
C THR A 175 18.59 -5.54 0.35
N GLU A 176 18.77 -6.40 1.37
CA GLU A 176 19.47 -7.68 1.24
C GLU A 176 18.72 -8.63 0.30
N ILE A 177 17.38 -8.72 0.42
CA ILE A 177 16.54 -9.54 -0.45
C ILE A 177 16.65 -9.05 -1.89
N LEU A 178 16.44 -7.76 -2.13
CA LEU A 178 16.49 -7.18 -3.48
C LEU A 178 17.87 -7.36 -4.12
N LYS A 179 18.92 -7.23 -3.33
CA LYS A 179 20.29 -7.49 -3.79
C LYS A 179 20.46 -8.96 -4.19
N ALA A 180 19.98 -9.89 -3.36
CA ALA A 180 20.09 -11.32 -3.65
C ALA A 180 19.34 -11.69 -4.95
N PHE A 181 18.12 -11.19 -5.15
CA PHE A 181 17.37 -11.40 -6.40
C PHE A 181 18.02 -10.70 -7.60
N GLY A 182 18.61 -9.51 -7.42
CA GLY A 182 19.28 -8.77 -8.50
C GLY A 182 20.63 -9.33 -8.93
N GLU A 183 21.29 -10.13 -8.07
CA GLU A 183 22.57 -10.79 -8.37
C GLU A 183 22.36 -12.18 -9.02
N GLY A 184 21.12 -12.68 -9.02
CA GLY A 184 20.78 -13.94 -9.70
C GLY A 184 20.88 -13.79 -11.21
N ASN A 185 21.53 -14.79 -11.85
CA ASN A 185 21.73 -14.81 -13.31
C ASN A 185 20.45 -15.22 -14.09
N ARG A 186 19.31 -15.29 -13.44
CA ARG A 186 18.03 -15.50 -14.13
C ARG A 186 17.69 -14.29 -14.97
N THR A 187 16.77 -14.47 -15.90
CA THR A 187 16.23 -13.44 -16.78
C THR A 187 16.09 -12.11 -16.01
N PRO A 188 16.56 -10.98 -16.54
CA PRO A 188 16.53 -9.70 -15.82
C PRO A 188 15.11 -9.43 -15.35
N ALA A 189 14.90 -9.53 -14.03
CA ALA A 189 13.61 -9.30 -13.43
C ALA A 189 13.35 -7.78 -13.39
N ARG A 190 12.18 -7.37 -13.84
CA ARG A 190 11.70 -6.02 -13.64
C ARG A 190 11.14 -5.91 -12.22
N PHE A 191 11.67 -4.97 -11.45
CA PHE A 191 11.17 -4.68 -10.12
C PHE A 191 9.88 -3.84 -10.18
N ILE A 192 8.83 -4.30 -9.50
CA ILE A 192 7.58 -3.55 -9.30
C ILE A 192 7.34 -3.45 -7.80
N ASP A 193 7.31 -2.23 -7.30
CA ASP A 193 7.01 -1.94 -5.93
C ASP A 193 5.52 -1.60 -5.80
N LEU A 194 4.75 -2.49 -5.19
CA LEU A 194 3.37 -2.25 -4.76
C LEU A 194 3.29 -1.81 -3.29
N LEU A 195 4.42 -1.54 -2.67
CA LEU A 195 4.36 -0.64 -1.55
C LEU A 195 3.54 0.53 -2.09
N LYS A 196 2.30 0.65 -1.65
CA LYS A 196 1.59 1.92 -1.78
C LYS A 196 2.65 2.93 -1.50
N ASP A 197 2.75 3.94 -2.35
CA ASP A 197 3.58 5.10 -2.16
C ASP A 197 3.48 5.56 -0.69
N THR A 198 4.01 4.77 0.20
CA THR A 198 4.41 5.16 1.53
C THR A 198 5.74 5.85 1.36
N THR A 199 5.79 6.76 0.40
CA THR A 199 6.62 7.91 0.57
C THR A 199 6.09 8.52 1.84
N LEU A 200 6.74 8.21 2.97
CA LEU A 200 6.40 8.80 4.25
C LEU A 200 6.14 10.27 3.96
N PHE A 201 5.02 10.80 4.40
CA PHE A 201 4.69 12.20 4.13
C PHE A 201 5.86 13.10 4.48
N SER A 202 6.55 12.80 5.59
CA SER A 202 7.79 13.46 6.01
C SER A 202 8.87 13.41 4.92
N LYS A 203 9.15 12.24 4.34
CA LYS A 203 10.17 12.10 3.26
C LYS A 203 9.77 12.85 2.00
N SER A 204 8.49 12.89 1.66
CA SER A 204 8.02 13.64 0.48
C SER A 204 8.25 15.15 0.59
N ILE A 205 8.46 15.66 1.80
CA ILE A 205 8.78 17.06 2.08
C ILE A 205 10.22 17.28 2.56
N GLY A 206 11.08 16.26 2.39
CA GLY A 206 12.52 16.34 2.73
C GLY A 206 12.83 16.27 4.22
N LEU A 207 11.95 15.68 5.03
CA LEU A 207 12.09 15.52 6.47
C LEU A 207 12.11 14.03 6.86
N ASP A 208 12.48 13.76 8.10
CA ASP A 208 12.13 12.54 8.81
C ASP A 208 10.88 12.76 9.67
N HIS A 209 10.38 11.72 10.31
CA HIS A 209 9.18 11.79 11.15
C HIS A 209 9.38 12.74 12.35
N GLU A 210 10.56 12.73 12.98
CA GLU A 210 10.88 13.63 14.09
C GLU A 210 10.86 15.10 13.63
N GLY A 211 11.41 15.38 12.45
CA GLY A 211 11.36 16.70 11.83
C GLY A 211 9.95 17.13 11.39
N LEU A 212 9.04 16.20 11.13
CA LEU A 212 7.63 16.46 10.82
C LEU A 212 6.83 16.78 12.08
N THR A 213 7.12 16.08 13.19
CA THR A 213 6.40 16.23 14.46
C THR A 213 6.41 17.68 14.94
N GLY A 214 5.23 18.15 15.32
CA GLY A 214 5.06 19.53 15.81
C GLY A 214 4.88 20.59 14.74
N ARG A 215 4.92 20.25 13.44
CA ARG A 215 4.71 21.22 12.36
C ARG A 215 3.24 21.55 12.13
N LYS A 216 3.00 22.82 11.77
CA LYS A 216 1.70 23.33 11.30
C LYS A 216 1.87 23.67 9.84
N ILE A 217 1.19 22.92 9.00
CA ILE A 217 1.40 22.89 7.56
C ILE A 217 0.13 23.32 6.85
N LEU A 218 0.23 24.26 5.92
CA LEU A 218 -0.82 24.56 4.96
C LEU A 218 -0.53 23.75 3.68
N LEU A 219 -1.45 22.90 3.28
CA LEU A 219 -1.44 22.20 2.00
C LEU A 219 -2.46 22.83 1.06
N GLU A 220 -1.96 23.55 0.08
CA GLU A 220 -2.77 24.01 -1.06
C GLU A 220 -2.92 22.86 -2.05
N PHE A 221 -4.15 22.62 -2.52
CA PHE A 221 -4.39 21.53 -3.46
C PHE A 221 -5.22 21.98 -4.67
N ASP A 222 -4.97 21.32 -5.80
CA ASP A 222 -5.85 21.35 -6.96
C ASP A 222 -6.95 20.29 -6.78
N PRO A 223 -8.25 20.65 -6.81
CA PRO A 223 -9.35 19.71 -6.60
C PRO A 223 -9.41 18.53 -7.58
N ILE A 224 -8.74 18.65 -8.73
CA ILE A 224 -8.67 17.58 -9.73
C ILE A 224 -7.43 16.68 -9.58
N SER A 225 -6.57 16.98 -8.59
CA SER A 225 -5.41 16.16 -8.23
C SER A 225 -5.82 15.09 -7.20
N ASP A 226 -4.98 14.12 -6.99
CA ASP A 226 -5.15 13.07 -5.98
C ASP A 226 -4.47 13.44 -4.64
N TYR A 227 -4.70 14.70 -4.19
CA TYR A 227 -4.13 15.25 -2.96
C TYR A 227 -4.46 14.45 -1.70
N GLU A 228 -5.53 13.67 -1.72
CA GLU A 228 -5.92 12.75 -0.65
C GLU A 228 -4.81 11.74 -0.34
N LYS A 229 -3.97 11.42 -1.32
CA LYS A 229 -2.79 10.57 -1.10
C LYS A 229 -1.82 11.18 -0.08
N ALA A 230 -1.58 12.49 -0.15
CA ALA A 230 -0.73 13.16 0.84
C ALA A 230 -1.34 13.11 2.24
N VAL A 231 -2.66 13.28 2.35
CA VAL A 231 -3.39 13.18 3.61
C VAL A 231 -3.34 11.76 4.17
N HIS A 232 -3.55 10.78 3.30
CA HIS A 232 -3.48 9.37 3.65
C HIS A 232 -2.07 8.96 4.13
N ASN A 233 -1.03 9.41 3.43
CA ASN A 233 0.36 9.12 3.80
C ASN A 233 0.70 9.74 5.16
N LEU A 234 0.27 10.99 5.44
CA LEU A 234 0.42 11.61 6.75
C LEU A 234 -0.29 10.80 7.85
N ALA A 235 -1.55 10.43 7.61
CA ALA A 235 -2.33 9.68 8.58
C ALA A 235 -1.72 8.31 8.89
N LYS A 236 -1.29 7.58 7.85
CA LYS A 236 -0.58 6.30 8.00
C LYS A 236 0.76 6.43 8.72
N GLU A 237 1.54 7.44 8.37
CA GLU A 237 2.81 7.69 9.05
C GLU A 237 2.61 7.98 10.53
N SER A 238 1.64 8.85 10.89
CA SER A 238 1.34 9.15 12.29
C SER A 238 0.83 7.92 13.05
N THR A 239 -0.11 7.16 12.49
CA THR A 239 -0.62 5.95 13.15
C THR A 239 0.44 4.86 13.32
N ALA A 240 1.35 4.68 12.36
CA ALA A 240 2.49 3.79 12.47
C ALA A 240 3.46 4.17 13.59
N ASN A 241 3.55 5.48 13.92
CA ASN A 241 4.32 6.00 15.05
C ASN A 241 3.50 6.10 16.36
N VAL A 242 2.34 5.41 16.41
CA VAL A 242 1.45 5.39 17.58
C VAL A 242 0.90 6.78 17.94
N GLU A 243 0.81 7.67 16.97
CA GLU A 243 0.21 8.99 17.13
C GLU A 243 -1.26 8.94 16.68
N PRO A 244 -2.23 9.23 17.57
CA PRO A 244 -3.63 9.27 17.17
C PRO A 244 -3.89 10.41 16.17
N VAL A 245 -4.70 10.11 15.16
CA VAL A 245 -5.05 11.05 14.09
C VAL A 245 -6.48 11.55 14.27
N PHE A 246 -6.67 12.87 14.22
CA PHE A 246 -7.97 13.54 14.36
C PHE A 246 -8.28 14.34 13.10
N VAL A 247 -9.37 14.00 12.42
CA VAL A 247 -9.74 14.58 11.12
C VAL A 247 -11.02 15.38 11.24
N PHE A 248 -10.94 16.69 10.98
CA PHE A 248 -12.08 17.59 10.84
C PHE A 248 -12.43 17.72 9.36
N THR A 249 -13.56 17.17 8.94
CA THR A 249 -13.97 17.11 7.54
C THR A 249 -15.50 17.00 7.41
N SER A 250 -16.01 16.85 6.20
CA SER A 250 -17.41 16.51 5.94
C SER A 250 -17.55 15.06 5.46
N LYS A 251 -18.72 14.45 5.67
CA LYS A 251 -19.00 13.08 5.22
C LYS A 251 -18.92 12.90 3.69
N THR A 252 -19.06 13.98 2.95
CA THR A 252 -19.02 14.03 1.48
C THR A 252 -17.63 14.34 0.93
N SER A 253 -16.66 14.61 1.80
CA SER A 253 -15.29 14.90 1.39
C SER A 253 -14.58 13.64 0.88
N SER A 254 -13.75 13.82 -0.14
CA SER A 254 -12.81 12.78 -0.62
C SER A 254 -11.81 12.36 0.45
N VAL A 255 -11.42 13.27 1.35
CA VAL A 255 -10.56 12.97 2.51
C VAL A 255 -11.24 11.97 3.44
N TYR A 256 -12.54 12.18 3.76
CA TYR A 256 -13.29 11.21 4.55
C TYR A 256 -13.33 9.84 3.87
N SER A 257 -13.67 9.81 2.58
CA SER A 257 -13.77 8.56 1.82
C SER A 257 -12.43 7.80 1.75
N CYS A 258 -11.32 8.54 1.67
CA CYS A 258 -9.97 7.97 1.62
C CYS A 258 -9.53 7.36 2.96
N LEU A 259 -9.98 7.91 4.09
CA LEU A 259 -9.53 7.54 5.44
C LEU A 259 -10.54 6.72 6.23
N ALA A 260 -11.78 6.53 5.75
CA ALA A 260 -12.89 5.98 6.53
C ALA A 260 -12.67 4.54 7.03
N GLU A 261 -11.85 3.77 6.32
CA GLU A 261 -11.53 2.38 6.65
C GLU A 261 -10.22 2.21 7.43
N GLU A 262 -9.47 3.31 7.63
CA GLU A 262 -8.20 3.27 8.34
C GLU A 262 -8.40 3.23 9.87
N SER A 263 -7.63 2.38 10.54
CA SER A 263 -7.64 2.29 12.01
C SER A 263 -6.84 3.42 12.67
N GLY A 264 -7.15 3.74 13.92
CA GLY A 264 -6.43 4.78 14.68
C GLY A 264 -6.83 6.21 14.34
N ILE A 265 -7.85 6.41 13.49
CA ILE A 265 -8.35 7.73 13.08
C ILE A 265 -9.69 8.04 13.75
N LYS A 266 -9.81 9.23 14.28
CA LYS A 266 -11.07 9.76 14.80
C LYS A 266 -11.57 10.95 13.98
N PHE A 267 -12.84 10.88 13.56
CA PHE A 267 -13.47 11.87 12.71
C PHE A 267 -14.36 12.82 13.50
N PHE A 268 -14.22 14.12 13.22
CA PHE A 268 -15.14 15.19 13.58
C PHE A 268 -15.81 15.69 12.31
N LEU A 269 -17.03 15.22 12.06
CA LEU A 269 -17.74 15.47 10.81
C LEU A 269 -18.64 16.69 10.92
N SER A 270 -18.40 17.69 10.07
CA SER A 270 -19.29 18.85 9.87
C SER A 270 -20.68 18.38 9.45
N SER A 271 -21.72 18.82 10.17
CA SER A 271 -23.10 18.39 9.92
C SER A 271 -24.10 19.53 10.12
N ILE A 272 -24.98 19.71 9.15
CA ILE A 272 -26.12 20.64 9.24
C ILE A 272 -27.30 20.03 10.01
N SER A 273 -27.28 18.73 10.27
CA SER A 273 -28.39 18.00 10.90
C SER A 273 -28.36 18.02 12.44
N THR A 274 -27.30 18.56 13.02
CA THR A 274 -27.16 18.64 14.49
C THR A 274 -26.89 20.06 14.94
N SER A 275 -27.43 20.44 16.11
CA SER A 275 -27.17 21.73 16.78
C SER A 275 -26.16 21.63 17.93
N ILE A 276 -25.82 20.38 18.32
CA ILE A 276 -24.85 20.10 19.39
C ILE A 276 -23.94 18.94 18.94
N PRO A 277 -22.71 18.83 19.42
CA PRO A 277 -21.84 17.69 19.14
C PRO A 277 -22.50 16.37 19.55
N LYS A 278 -22.44 15.36 18.67
CA LYS A 278 -23.06 14.04 18.87
C LYS A 278 -22.13 12.93 18.40
N SER A 279 -21.76 12.05 19.31
CA SER A 279 -21.06 10.81 18.94
C SER A 279 -22.01 9.86 18.19
N THR A 280 -21.62 9.36 17.05
CA THR A 280 -22.34 8.38 16.24
C THR A 280 -21.70 7.01 16.24
N SER A 281 -20.41 6.95 16.55
CA SER A 281 -19.65 5.72 16.81
C SER A 281 -18.48 6.04 17.74
N GLU A 282 -17.68 5.05 18.08
CA GLU A 282 -16.47 5.23 18.88
C GLU A 282 -15.50 6.23 18.24
N ASN A 283 -15.39 6.18 16.91
CA ASN A 283 -14.44 6.99 16.15
C ASN A 283 -15.06 8.16 15.39
N THR A 284 -16.35 8.46 15.59
CA THR A 284 -17.03 9.52 14.82
C THR A 284 -17.91 10.40 15.69
N VAL A 285 -17.66 11.70 15.62
CA VAL A 285 -18.43 12.75 16.28
C VAL A 285 -18.98 13.72 15.22
N LEU A 286 -20.29 13.94 15.20
CA LEU A 286 -20.87 15.01 14.42
C LEU A 286 -20.70 16.33 15.15
N ILE A 287 -20.23 17.37 14.45
CA ILE A 287 -20.14 18.74 14.93
C ILE A 287 -21.07 19.63 14.10
N PRO A 288 -21.85 20.53 14.70
CA PRO A 288 -22.64 21.52 13.95
C PRO A 288 -21.79 22.25 12.92
N ALA A 289 -22.23 22.24 11.65
CA ALA A 289 -21.54 22.89 10.55
C ALA A 289 -21.31 24.39 10.86
N ASN A 290 -20.18 24.91 10.44
CA ASN A 290 -19.82 26.33 10.56
C ASN A 290 -19.69 26.85 12.00
N ASN A 291 -19.65 25.98 13.00
CA ASN A 291 -19.49 26.38 14.41
C ASN A 291 -18.01 26.26 14.83
N MET A 292 -17.26 27.32 14.55
CA MET A 292 -15.82 27.40 14.83
C MET A 292 -15.49 27.22 16.32
N SER A 293 -16.36 27.71 17.22
CA SER A 293 -16.15 27.57 18.68
C SER A 293 -16.20 26.09 19.10
N LEU A 294 -17.10 25.29 18.52
CA LEU A 294 -17.19 23.85 18.81
C LEU A 294 -16.05 23.07 18.19
N ILE A 295 -15.53 23.52 17.04
CA ILE A 295 -14.30 22.92 16.43
C ILE A 295 -13.10 23.17 17.35
N LEU A 296 -12.92 24.40 17.84
CA LEU A 296 -11.85 24.73 18.79
C LEU A 296 -12.02 23.99 20.13
N ASP A 297 -13.24 23.89 20.67
CA ASP A 297 -13.52 23.12 21.90
C ASP A 297 -13.21 21.65 21.73
N ALA A 298 -13.58 21.04 20.60
CA ALA A 298 -13.23 19.65 20.27
C ALA A 298 -11.71 19.47 20.16
N THR A 299 -11.02 20.38 19.50
CA THR A 299 -9.55 20.38 19.39
C THR A 299 -8.89 20.48 20.77
N ASN A 300 -9.36 21.39 21.63
CA ASN A 300 -8.84 21.57 22.99
C ASN A 300 -9.03 20.28 23.84
N LYS A 301 -10.21 19.67 23.78
CA LYS A 301 -10.49 18.39 24.48
C LYS A 301 -9.58 17.26 24.04
N VAL A 302 -9.27 17.20 22.76
CA VAL A 302 -8.30 16.22 22.24
C VAL A 302 -6.93 16.48 22.87
N LEU A 303 -6.45 17.71 22.85
CA LEU A 303 -5.14 18.08 23.42
C LEU A 303 -5.07 17.78 24.93
N GLU A 304 -6.09 18.14 25.68
CA GLU A 304 -6.18 17.85 27.12
C GLU A 304 -6.13 16.33 27.40
N ASN A 305 -6.86 15.53 26.61
CA ASN A 305 -6.91 14.08 26.79
C ASN A 305 -5.63 13.37 26.33
N SER A 306 -4.88 13.96 25.40
CA SER A 306 -3.65 13.36 24.87
C SER A 306 -2.44 13.60 25.78
N GLY A 307 -2.52 14.57 26.69
CA GLY A 307 -1.46 14.88 27.65
C GLY A 307 -0.12 15.14 26.96
N ASP A 308 0.84 14.28 27.23
CA ASP A 308 2.21 14.39 26.69
C ASP A 308 2.45 13.59 25.39
N ALA A 309 1.43 12.91 24.87
CA ALA A 309 1.56 12.15 23.62
C ALA A 309 1.63 13.06 22.39
N ASN A 310 2.32 12.61 21.35
CA ASN A 310 2.23 13.24 20.05
C ASN A 310 0.86 13.00 19.44
N VAL A 311 0.33 14.00 18.72
CA VAL A 311 -0.97 13.93 18.06
C VAL A 311 -0.90 14.56 16.68
N CYS A 312 -1.69 14.02 15.75
CA CYS A 312 -1.82 14.56 14.40
C CYS A 312 -3.26 15.04 14.13
N PHE A 313 -3.37 16.25 13.60
CA PHE A 313 -4.65 16.84 13.17
C PHE A 313 -4.66 17.05 11.66
N VAL A 314 -5.81 16.79 11.05
CA VAL A 314 -6.11 17.17 9.67
C VAL A 314 -7.38 18.06 9.68
N PHE A 315 -7.27 19.27 9.15
CA PHE A 315 -8.37 20.21 9.02
C PHE A 315 -8.73 20.37 7.54
N ASP A 316 -9.74 19.64 7.09
CA ASP A 316 -10.31 19.68 5.74
C ASP A 316 -11.63 20.48 5.73
N ILE A 317 -11.60 21.66 6.34
CA ILE A 317 -12.79 22.51 6.55
C ILE A 317 -12.56 23.98 6.16
N LEU A 318 -11.33 24.38 5.77
CA LEU A 318 -11.02 25.79 5.59
C LEU A 318 -11.82 26.45 4.47
N SER A 319 -11.93 25.77 3.32
CA SER A 319 -12.71 26.30 2.18
C SER A 319 -14.20 26.38 2.50
N GLU A 320 -14.74 25.44 3.28
CA GLU A 320 -16.11 25.46 3.77
C GLU A 320 -16.34 26.65 4.71
N LEU A 321 -15.44 26.86 5.68
CA LEU A 321 -15.52 28.00 6.61
C LEU A 321 -15.45 29.35 5.88
N LEU A 322 -14.50 29.52 4.98
CA LEU A 322 -14.37 30.74 4.18
C LEU A 322 -15.66 31.08 3.42
N THR A 323 -16.28 30.08 2.82
CA THR A 323 -17.51 30.25 2.06
C THR A 323 -18.72 30.56 2.94
N SER A 324 -18.80 29.94 4.12
CA SER A 324 -20.01 29.97 4.97
C SER A 324 -19.99 31.04 6.02
N VAL A 325 -18.84 31.36 6.65
CA VAL A 325 -18.72 32.34 7.73
C VAL A 325 -17.91 33.58 7.35
N GLY A 326 -17.22 33.54 6.23
CA GLY A 326 -16.47 34.65 5.66
C GLY A 326 -15.01 34.74 6.11
N GLN A 327 -14.25 35.56 5.42
CA GLN A 327 -12.80 35.68 5.54
C GLN A 327 -12.32 36.07 6.94
N GLU A 328 -12.88 37.13 7.50
CA GLU A 328 -12.43 37.70 8.80
C GLU A 328 -12.55 36.67 9.93
N LYS A 329 -13.70 36.03 10.01
CA LYS A 329 -13.95 35.01 11.05
C LYS A 329 -13.09 33.79 10.87
N THR A 330 -12.87 33.31 9.63
CA THR A 330 -11.99 32.17 9.33
C THR A 330 -10.53 32.52 9.66
N TYR A 331 -10.09 33.74 9.37
CA TYR A 331 -8.76 34.20 9.75
C TYR A 331 -8.54 34.18 11.27
N LEU A 332 -9.50 34.72 12.05
CA LEU A 332 -9.46 34.68 13.52
C LEU A 332 -9.48 33.24 14.05
N PHE A 333 -10.33 32.39 13.47
CA PHE A 333 -10.33 30.94 13.80
C PHE A 333 -8.96 30.30 13.62
N LEU A 334 -8.30 30.54 12.47
CA LEU A 334 -6.98 30.00 12.20
C LEU A 334 -5.92 30.53 13.18
N GLN A 335 -5.94 31.83 13.54
CA GLN A 335 -5.03 32.36 14.54
C GLN A 335 -5.19 31.62 15.88
N HIS A 336 -6.42 31.47 16.36
CA HIS A 336 -6.72 30.76 17.61
C HIS A 336 -6.32 29.26 17.52
N ALA A 337 -6.63 28.60 16.40
CA ALA A 337 -6.27 27.20 16.20
C ALA A 337 -4.74 27.02 16.21
N LEU A 338 -3.99 27.86 15.50
CA LEU A 338 -2.52 27.76 15.43
C LEU A 338 -1.86 28.06 16.79
N GLU A 339 -2.41 29.00 17.57
CA GLU A 339 -1.97 29.29 18.93
C GLU A 339 -2.20 28.08 19.85
N MET A 340 -3.40 27.50 19.81
CA MET A 340 -3.78 26.33 20.60
C MET A 340 -2.90 25.11 20.23
N LEU A 341 -2.61 24.93 18.95
CA LEU A 341 -1.78 23.83 18.42
C LEU A 341 -0.27 24.09 18.52
N SER A 342 0.19 25.14 19.21
CA SER A 342 1.60 25.58 19.19
C SER A 342 2.60 24.59 19.78
N SER A 343 2.14 23.55 20.49
CA SER A 343 2.99 22.50 21.05
C SER A 343 3.85 21.81 19.98
N LYS A 344 5.09 21.49 20.34
CA LYS A 344 5.99 20.70 19.50
C LYS A 344 5.57 19.23 19.34
N LYS A 345 4.58 18.77 20.11
CA LYS A 345 4.01 17.42 20.04
C LYS A 345 2.77 17.34 19.16
N THR A 346 2.36 18.44 18.59
CA THR A 346 1.12 18.54 17.81
C THR A 346 1.45 18.80 16.35
N THR A 347 1.31 17.83 15.49
CA THR A 347 1.36 18.00 14.04
C THR A 347 -0.02 18.39 13.51
N ALA A 348 -0.10 19.35 12.62
CA ALA A 348 -1.38 19.77 12.03
C ALA A 348 -1.25 20.09 10.55
N LEU A 349 -2.11 19.46 9.73
CA LEU A 349 -2.24 19.71 8.30
C LEU A 349 -3.57 20.46 8.05
N PHE A 350 -3.49 21.60 7.42
CA PHE A 350 -4.65 22.40 7.01
C PHE A 350 -4.77 22.33 5.49
N LEU A 351 -5.89 21.81 5.01
CA LEU A 351 -6.16 21.69 3.57
C LEU A 351 -6.86 22.94 3.06
N PHE A 352 -6.41 23.44 1.93
CA PHE A 352 -6.91 24.66 1.35
C PHE A 352 -6.97 24.61 -0.17
N ASN A 353 -8.16 24.87 -0.74
CA ASN A 353 -8.33 25.01 -2.18
C ASN A 353 -8.20 26.49 -2.58
N PRO A 354 -7.05 26.95 -3.10
CA PRO A 354 -6.85 28.36 -3.44
C PRO A 354 -7.69 28.80 -4.64
N SER A 355 -8.07 27.87 -5.55
CA SER A 355 -8.84 28.22 -6.76
C SER A 355 -10.29 28.61 -6.46
N ALA A 356 -10.79 28.31 -5.27
CA ALA A 356 -12.14 28.67 -4.82
C ALA A 356 -12.26 30.07 -4.21
N HIS A 357 -11.14 30.79 -4.08
CA HIS A 357 -11.09 32.04 -3.30
C HIS A 357 -10.31 33.15 -4.00
N GLU A 358 -10.57 34.40 -3.61
CA GLU A 358 -9.86 35.56 -4.16
C GLU A 358 -8.36 35.58 -3.76
N PRO A 359 -7.45 36.04 -4.63
CA PRO A 359 -6.00 36.02 -4.38
C PRO A 359 -5.58 36.72 -3.09
N GLN A 360 -6.30 37.77 -2.66
CA GLN A 360 -6.01 38.46 -1.41
C GLN A 360 -6.31 37.62 -0.19
N VAL A 361 -7.41 36.83 -0.22
CA VAL A 361 -7.78 35.87 0.82
C VAL A 361 -6.71 34.79 0.94
N VAL A 362 -6.34 34.22 -0.20
CA VAL A 362 -5.27 33.20 -0.30
C VAL A 362 -3.98 33.71 0.33
N SER A 363 -3.51 34.89 -0.09
CA SER A 363 -2.29 35.50 0.43
C SER A 363 -2.35 35.76 1.95
N SER A 364 -3.49 36.22 2.45
CA SER A 364 -3.66 36.51 3.89
C SER A 364 -3.56 35.25 4.74
N LEU A 365 -4.17 34.15 4.29
CA LEU A 365 -4.12 32.86 5.00
C LEU A 365 -2.72 32.21 4.95
N LYS A 366 -2.06 32.25 3.80
CA LYS A 366 -0.69 31.74 3.65
C LYS A 366 0.30 32.39 4.63
N ASN A 367 0.14 33.66 4.91
CA ASN A 367 1.02 34.39 5.83
C ASN A 367 0.96 33.88 7.28
N LEU A 368 -0.08 33.12 7.65
CA LEU A 368 -0.19 32.52 8.99
C LEU A 368 0.70 31.28 9.15
N PHE A 369 1.16 30.66 8.03
CA PHE A 369 1.86 29.39 8.08
C PHE A 369 3.35 29.54 7.76
N GLY A 370 4.18 28.97 8.62
CA GLY A 370 5.63 28.81 8.39
C GLY A 370 5.97 27.69 7.41
N ASN A 371 5.10 26.66 7.32
CA ASN A 371 5.27 25.54 6.41
C ASN A 371 4.12 25.54 5.39
N GLN A 372 4.48 25.58 4.11
CA GLN A 372 3.53 25.66 3.00
C GLN A 372 3.90 24.64 1.93
N LEU A 373 2.93 23.84 1.54
CA LEU A 373 3.04 22.81 0.51
C LEU A 373 1.97 23.08 -0.56
N VAL A 374 2.24 22.60 -1.77
CA VAL A 374 1.27 22.63 -2.88
C VAL A 374 1.19 21.22 -3.45
N TYR A 375 -0.03 20.70 -3.61
CA TYR A 375 -0.29 19.46 -4.30
C TYR A 375 -0.95 19.76 -5.64
N GLY A 376 -0.20 19.57 -6.72
CA GLY A 376 -0.64 19.80 -8.08
C GLY A 376 -0.63 18.54 -8.93
N LYS A 377 -0.71 18.70 -10.24
CA LYS A 377 -0.70 17.58 -11.20
C LYS A 377 0.58 16.73 -11.16
N ASN A 378 1.68 17.29 -10.68
CA ASN A 378 2.98 16.61 -10.60
C ASN A 378 3.26 16.04 -9.21
N GLY A 379 2.27 16.06 -8.30
CA GLY A 379 2.41 15.62 -6.92
C GLY A 379 2.64 16.76 -5.93
N LEU A 380 3.33 16.46 -4.83
CA LEU A 380 3.56 17.33 -3.69
C LEU A 380 4.85 18.15 -3.86
N ASP A 381 4.73 19.47 -3.80
CA ASP A 381 5.83 20.42 -3.87
C ASP A 381 5.96 21.22 -2.57
N VAL A 382 7.19 21.44 -2.12
CA VAL A 382 7.48 22.26 -0.94
C VAL A 382 7.70 23.71 -1.36
N VAL A 383 6.82 24.59 -0.90
CA VAL A 383 6.93 26.05 -1.17
C VAL A 383 7.76 26.74 -0.10
N LYS A 384 7.55 26.35 1.17
CA LYS A 384 8.24 26.95 2.31
C LYS A 384 8.27 25.96 3.48
N THR A 385 9.43 25.84 4.10
CA THR A 385 9.61 25.13 5.39
C THR A 385 10.37 26.01 6.35
N SER A 386 9.90 26.05 7.62
CA SER A 386 10.52 26.83 8.71
C SER A 386 11.18 25.92 9.73
#